data_d2d0234e80facc6a9da2c5f57187d2e0
#
_entry.id   d2d0234e80facc6a9da2c5f57187d2e0
#
_cell.length_a   1.000
_cell.length_b   1.000
_cell.length_c   1.000
_cell.angle_alpha   90.00
_cell.angle_beta   90.00
_cell.angle_gamma   90.00
#
_symmetry.space_group_name_H-M   'P 1'
#
loop_
_entity.id
_entity.type
_entity.pdbx_description
1 polymer ?
#
loop_
_entity_poly.entity_id
_entity_poly.type
_entity_poly.pdbx_seq_one_letter_code
_entity_poly.pdbx_strand_id
1 'polypeptide(L)'
;DNTLLFYIVGDNGSSAEGGPDGTYNELLALNGIISDVASQLPHIDEWGGPSTFPHFSIGWAHAGNTPFQWTKQVASHFGGTRNPMVVHWPQGVKAKGEVRSQFHHVIDVAPTVLEAVGVPEPTTVDGAKQRPMDGVSMLYAFDDADAKDRRTTQYFEMFGNRAIYHDGWVAATRHSIPWLMVPKLPAFEDDRWELYDVAEDFSQ
;
A
#
# COMPACT_ATOMS: atom_id res chain seq x y z
N ASP A 1 -1.24 9.38 29.27
CA ASP A 1 -2.44 8.97 28.56
C ASP A 1 -2.35 7.52 28.13
N ASN A 2 -3.46 6.80 28.23
CA ASN A 2 -3.58 5.41 27.73
C ASN A 2 -4.21 5.41 26.34
N THR A 3 -3.49 5.97 25.36
CA THR A 3 -3.97 6.09 23.99
C THR A 3 -3.10 5.21 23.07
N LEU A 4 -3.76 4.29 22.36
CA LEU A 4 -3.15 3.53 21.26
C LEU A 4 -3.28 4.33 19.97
N LEU A 5 -2.15 4.63 19.33
CA LEU A 5 -2.09 5.37 18.07
C LEU A 5 -1.39 4.51 17.02
N PHE A 6 -2.02 4.37 15.87
CA PHE A 6 -1.40 3.87 14.64
C PHE A 6 -1.17 5.05 13.70
N TYR A 7 0.06 5.25 13.27
CA TYR A 7 0.40 6.21 12.24
C TYR A 7 0.89 5.47 11.00
N ILE A 8 0.04 5.40 9.98
CA ILE A 8 0.31 4.73 8.71
C ILE A 8 0.62 5.81 7.69
N VAL A 9 1.83 5.76 7.12
CA VAL A 9 2.31 6.79 6.17
C VAL A 9 1.96 6.33 4.77
N GLY A 10 0.85 6.87 4.24
CA GLY A 10 0.23 6.43 3.00
C GLY A 10 -0.67 5.19 3.19
N ASP A 11 -1.63 5.04 2.31
CA ASP A 11 -2.57 3.90 2.24
C ASP A 11 -2.17 2.89 1.15
N ASN A 12 -1.29 3.32 0.26
CA ASN A 12 -0.70 2.57 -0.85
C ASN A 12 0.61 3.26 -1.28
N GLY A 13 1.28 2.73 -2.30
CA GLY A 13 2.46 3.38 -2.86
C GLY A 13 2.17 4.77 -3.45
N SER A 14 3.21 5.54 -3.70
CA SER A 14 3.13 6.85 -4.37
C SER A 14 2.41 6.75 -5.71
N SER A 15 1.52 7.70 -5.98
CA SER A 15 0.72 7.69 -7.21
C SER A 15 1.52 8.09 -8.44
N ALA A 16 1.40 7.28 -9.50
CA ALA A 16 1.95 7.57 -10.82
C ALA A 16 0.88 8.10 -11.81
N GLU A 17 -0.28 8.50 -11.29
CA GLU A 17 -1.44 8.92 -12.10
C GLU A 17 -1.19 10.23 -12.86
N GLY A 18 -0.14 11.00 -12.50
CA GLY A 18 0.33 12.15 -13.29
C GLY A 18 1.04 11.78 -14.58
N GLY A 19 1.29 10.49 -14.83
CA GLY A 19 1.99 10.02 -16.03
C GLY A 19 3.46 10.44 -16.11
N PRO A 20 4.07 10.37 -17.31
CA PRO A 20 5.50 10.66 -17.48
C PRO A 20 5.89 12.09 -17.11
N ASP A 21 5.05 13.06 -17.45
CA ASP A 21 5.35 14.50 -17.31
C ASP A 21 4.73 15.15 -16.09
N GLY A 22 3.90 14.42 -15.32
CA GLY A 22 3.03 15.02 -14.33
C GLY A 22 1.88 15.79 -14.96
N THR A 23 1.10 16.49 -14.17
CA THR A 23 0.04 17.36 -14.66
C THR A 23 -0.26 18.49 -13.69
N TYR A 24 -0.61 19.67 -14.16
CA TYR A 24 -1.10 20.76 -13.32
C TYR A 24 -2.55 20.56 -12.89
N ASN A 25 -3.28 19.65 -13.56
CA ASN A 25 -4.64 19.30 -13.20
C ASN A 25 -4.94 17.85 -13.61
N GLU A 26 -5.01 16.93 -12.64
CA GLU A 26 -5.25 15.50 -12.89
C GLU A 26 -6.62 15.20 -13.53
N LEU A 27 -7.60 16.11 -13.38
CA LEU A 27 -8.89 15.95 -14.04
C LEU A 27 -8.80 15.96 -15.57
N LEU A 28 -7.73 16.54 -16.14
CA LEU A 28 -7.49 16.48 -17.58
C LEU A 28 -7.32 15.04 -18.05
N ALA A 29 -6.46 14.27 -17.37
CA ALA A 29 -6.23 12.87 -17.71
C ALA A 29 -7.49 12.02 -17.55
N LEU A 30 -8.29 12.25 -16.51
CA LEU A 30 -9.56 11.57 -16.30
C LEU A 30 -10.60 11.88 -17.41
N ASN A 31 -10.45 13.01 -18.08
CA ASN A 31 -11.27 13.41 -19.22
C ASN A 31 -10.62 13.10 -20.59
N GLY A 32 -9.55 12.30 -20.60
CA GLY A 32 -8.86 11.89 -21.83
C GLY A 32 -8.02 12.99 -22.48
N ILE A 33 -7.72 14.07 -21.77
CA ILE A 33 -6.88 15.18 -22.26
C ILE A 33 -5.44 14.90 -21.82
N ILE A 34 -4.54 14.80 -22.80
CA ILE A 34 -3.11 14.63 -22.53
C ILE A 34 -2.52 16.00 -22.22
N SER A 35 -1.83 16.08 -21.07
CA SER A 35 -1.10 17.28 -20.65
C SER A 35 0.40 17.00 -20.79
N ASP A 36 1.01 17.56 -21.81
CA ASP A 36 2.46 17.54 -22.00
C ASP A 36 3.14 18.75 -21.32
N VAL A 37 4.45 18.74 -21.24
CA VAL A 37 5.22 19.83 -20.62
C VAL A 37 4.93 21.18 -21.25
N ALA A 38 4.75 21.25 -22.57
CA ALA A 38 4.49 22.52 -23.28
C ALA A 38 3.14 23.13 -22.86
N SER A 39 2.11 22.30 -22.68
CA SER A 39 0.79 22.73 -22.23
C SER A 39 0.77 23.11 -20.73
N GLN A 40 1.71 22.62 -19.93
CA GLN A 40 1.80 22.90 -18.50
C GLN A 40 2.58 24.18 -18.18
N LEU A 41 3.59 24.52 -18.99
CA LEU A 41 4.45 25.68 -18.74
C LEU A 41 3.70 27.01 -18.53
N PRO A 42 2.62 27.32 -19.25
CA PRO A 42 1.84 28.56 -19.01
C PRO A 42 1.20 28.63 -17.62
N HIS A 43 1.04 27.48 -16.95
CA HIS A 43 0.38 27.35 -15.64
C HIS A 43 1.37 27.18 -14.48
N ILE A 44 2.69 27.32 -14.72
CA ILE A 44 3.71 26.99 -13.71
C ILE A 44 3.56 27.82 -12.43
N ASP A 45 3.16 29.08 -12.54
CA ASP A 45 2.95 29.97 -11.39
C ASP A 45 1.62 29.70 -10.66
N GLU A 46 0.75 28.87 -11.24
CA GLU A 46 -0.55 28.48 -10.67
C GLU A 46 -0.48 27.19 -9.86
N TRP A 47 0.63 26.44 -9.96
CA TRP A 47 0.77 25.14 -9.34
C TRP A 47 0.63 25.20 -7.82
N GLY A 48 -0.27 24.35 -7.28
CA GLY A 48 -0.60 24.35 -5.85
C GLY A 48 -1.59 25.43 -5.44
N GLY A 49 -2.00 26.30 -6.37
CA GLY A 49 -3.03 27.29 -6.16
C GLY A 49 -4.46 26.72 -6.29
N PRO A 50 -5.48 27.56 -6.02
CA PRO A 50 -6.89 27.11 -6.02
C PRO A 50 -7.44 26.77 -7.41
N SER A 51 -6.74 27.17 -8.48
CA SER A 51 -7.12 26.89 -9.88
C SER A 51 -6.53 25.57 -10.40
N THR A 52 -5.67 24.91 -9.62
CA THR A 52 -4.96 23.71 -10.05
C THR A 52 -5.23 22.52 -9.14
N PHE A 53 -5.10 21.31 -9.71
CA PHE A 53 -5.17 20.05 -8.98
C PHE A 53 -4.00 19.18 -9.43
N PRO A 54 -2.77 19.54 -9.04
CA PRO A 54 -1.56 19.01 -9.64
C PRO A 54 -1.25 17.60 -9.18
N HIS A 55 -0.60 16.84 -10.06
CA HIS A 55 -0.05 15.54 -9.76
C HIS A 55 1.39 15.45 -10.30
N PHE A 56 2.30 14.93 -9.48
CA PHE A 56 3.69 14.77 -9.87
C PHE A 56 3.89 13.65 -10.90
N SER A 57 5.02 13.68 -11.59
CA SER A 57 5.37 12.67 -12.59
C SER A 57 5.69 11.32 -11.97
N ILE A 58 5.62 10.25 -12.76
CA ILE A 58 5.98 8.89 -12.36
C ILE A 58 7.40 8.78 -11.81
N GLY A 59 8.35 9.58 -12.31
CA GLY A 59 9.71 9.61 -11.77
C GLY A 59 9.76 10.00 -10.31
N TRP A 60 8.97 10.97 -9.89
CA TRP A 60 8.82 11.36 -8.49
C TRP A 60 8.03 10.34 -7.67
N ALA A 61 7.00 9.72 -8.27
CA ALA A 61 6.28 8.63 -7.64
C ALA A 61 7.23 7.48 -7.28
N HIS A 62 8.07 7.08 -8.24
CA HIS A 62 9.07 6.03 -8.02
C HIS A 62 10.11 6.43 -6.96
N ALA A 63 10.61 7.68 -7.01
CA ALA A 63 11.53 8.19 -6.00
C ALA A 63 10.95 8.11 -4.58
N GLY A 64 9.65 8.37 -4.43
CA GLY A 64 8.94 8.27 -3.16
C GLY A 64 8.74 6.84 -2.65
N ASN A 65 8.88 5.83 -3.51
CA ASN A 65 8.71 4.41 -3.16
C ASN A 65 10.04 3.67 -2.98
N THR A 66 11.17 4.28 -3.31
CA THR A 66 12.47 3.61 -3.19
C THR A 66 12.71 3.07 -1.77
N PRO A 67 13.30 1.89 -1.62
CA PRO A 67 13.91 1.05 -2.66
C PRO A 67 12.97 0.10 -3.41
N PHE A 68 11.67 0.15 -3.15
CA PHE A 68 10.71 -0.80 -3.72
C PHE A 68 10.40 -0.53 -5.18
N GLN A 69 10.17 -1.60 -5.95
CA GLN A 69 9.75 -1.51 -7.33
C GLN A 69 8.29 -1.07 -7.44
N TRP A 70 7.97 -0.36 -8.52
CA TRP A 70 6.64 0.09 -8.90
C TRP A 70 6.02 1.12 -7.94
N THR A 71 4.73 1.36 -8.09
CA THR A 71 4.01 2.46 -7.45
C THR A 71 2.56 2.05 -7.16
N LYS A 72 1.74 2.93 -6.61
CA LYS A 72 0.29 2.76 -6.47
C LYS A 72 -0.31 2.10 -7.72
N GLN A 73 -1.33 1.27 -7.56
CA GLN A 73 -2.06 0.49 -8.57
C GLN A 73 -1.31 -0.75 -9.10
N VAL A 74 -0.03 -0.91 -8.82
CA VAL A 74 0.71 -2.13 -9.15
C VAL A 74 0.84 -2.99 -7.90
N ALA A 75 -0.27 -3.65 -7.53
CA ALA A 75 -0.38 -4.41 -6.28
C ALA A 75 0.48 -5.68 -6.23
N SER A 76 1.16 -6.01 -7.33
CA SER A 76 2.09 -7.14 -7.38
C SER A 76 3.41 -6.87 -6.68
N HIS A 77 3.81 -5.61 -6.50
CA HIS A 77 5.11 -5.25 -5.96
C HIS A 77 5.00 -4.32 -4.75
N PHE A 78 6.04 -4.30 -3.94
CA PHE A 78 6.06 -3.56 -2.68
C PHE A 78 5.93 -2.05 -2.84
N GLY A 79 6.38 -1.47 -3.95
CA GLY A 79 6.14 -0.06 -4.23
C GLY A 79 4.67 0.32 -4.37
N GLY A 80 3.79 -0.67 -4.61
CA GLY A 80 2.34 -0.47 -4.62
C GLY A 80 1.65 -0.79 -3.29
N THR A 81 2.26 -1.62 -2.43
CA THR A 81 1.55 -2.23 -1.29
C THR A 81 2.23 -2.05 0.07
N ARG A 82 3.54 -1.84 0.12
CA ARG A 82 4.29 -1.78 1.38
C ARG A 82 4.40 -0.36 1.89
N ASN A 83 3.77 -0.08 3.02
CA ASN A 83 3.77 1.23 3.66
C ASN A 83 4.32 1.15 5.08
N PRO A 84 5.06 2.17 5.55
CA PRO A 84 5.53 2.22 6.92
C PRO A 84 4.38 2.50 7.89
N MET A 85 4.45 1.86 9.05
CA MET A 85 3.52 2.08 10.16
C MET A 85 4.30 2.30 11.45
N VAL A 86 3.88 3.27 12.25
CA VAL A 86 4.37 3.48 13.62
C VAL A 86 3.23 3.21 14.59
N VAL A 87 3.51 2.43 15.62
CA VAL A 87 2.59 2.19 16.72
C VAL A 87 3.11 2.90 17.98
N HIS A 88 2.24 3.66 18.62
CA HIS A 88 2.55 4.34 19.87
C HIS A 88 1.44 4.05 20.90
N TRP A 89 1.83 3.43 22.02
CA TRP A 89 0.92 3.12 23.13
C TRP A 89 1.68 3.10 24.47
N PRO A 90 1.84 4.24 25.13
CA PRO A 90 2.75 4.40 26.29
C PRO A 90 2.47 3.43 27.46
N GLN A 91 1.23 3.02 27.67
CA GLN A 91 0.86 2.10 28.74
C GLN A 91 0.78 0.64 28.30
N GLY A 92 0.64 0.38 27.01
CA GLY A 92 0.44 -0.97 26.47
C GLY A 92 1.65 -1.58 25.79
N VAL A 93 2.67 -0.76 25.42
CA VAL A 93 3.88 -1.20 24.73
C VAL A 93 5.10 -0.76 25.52
N LYS A 94 5.98 -1.72 25.88
CA LYS A 94 7.23 -1.45 26.60
C LYS A 94 8.38 -1.09 25.66
N ALA A 95 8.37 -1.67 24.47
CA ALA A 95 9.35 -1.40 23.43
C ALA A 95 9.36 0.09 23.05
N LYS A 96 10.55 0.66 22.80
CA LYS A 96 10.71 2.08 22.48
C LYS A 96 11.65 2.25 21.30
N GLY A 97 11.11 2.72 20.18
CA GLY A 97 11.88 2.98 18.97
C GLY A 97 12.46 1.73 18.32
N GLU A 98 11.86 0.58 18.57
CA GLU A 98 12.28 -0.69 17.99
C GLU A 98 11.51 -1.00 16.71
N VAL A 99 12.17 -1.69 15.78
CA VAL A 99 11.56 -2.17 14.54
C VAL A 99 10.92 -3.54 14.77
N ARG A 100 9.80 -3.77 14.09
CA ARG A 100 9.15 -5.07 13.97
C ARG A 100 9.13 -5.47 12.49
N SER A 101 9.57 -6.69 12.20
CA SER A 101 9.66 -7.24 10.85
C SER A 101 8.60 -8.29 10.53
N GLN A 102 7.75 -8.63 11.48
CA GLN A 102 6.62 -9.53 11.27
C GLN A 102 5.72 -9.00 10.16
N PHE A 103 5.25 -9.91 9.29
CA PHE A 103 4.35 -9.53 8.22
C PHE A 103 2.96 -9.18 8.76
N HIS A 104 2.50 -7.99 8.41
CA HIS A 104 1.18 -7.49 8.76
C HIS A 104 0.46 -6.88 7.55
N HIS A 105 -0.85 -6.81 7.65
CA HIS A 105 -1.71 -6.18 6.64
C HIS A 105 -2.63 -5.16 7.31
N VAL A 106 -3.10 -4.16 6.58
CA VAL A 106 -3.98 -3.10 7.14
C VAL A 106 -5.25 -3.66 7.80
N ILE A 107 -5.76 -4.79 7.31
CA ILE A 107 -6.92 -5.47 7.94
C ILE A 107 -6.65 -5.97 9.36
N ASP A 108 -5.39 -6.03 9.78
CA ASP A 108 -4.97 -6.47 11.12
C ASP A 108 -5.17 -5.39 12.18
N VAL A 109 -5.36 -4.13 11.77
CA VAL A 109 -5.55 -3.00 12.69
C VAL A 109 -6.82 -3.17 13.52
N ALA A 110 -7.95 -3.51 12.88
CA ALA A 110 -9.23 -3.64 13.59
C ALA A 110 -9.23 -4.73 14.67
N PRO A 111 -8.80 -5.99 14.40
CA PRO A 111 -8.71 -7.00 15.45
C PRO A 111 -7.66 -6.66 16.52
N THR A 112 -6.59 -5.93 16.17
CA THR A 112 -5.63 -5.43 17.17
C THR A 112 -6.26 -4.44 18.14
N VAL A 113 -7.06 -3.52 17.64
CA VAL A 113 -7.79 -2.55 18.49
C VAL A 113 -8.77 -3.30 19.40
N LEU A 114 -9.55 -4.24 18.88
CA LEU A 114 -10.50 -5.03 19.68
C LEU A 114 -9.80 -5.79 20.80
N GLU A 115 -8.70 -6.47 20.49
CA GLU A 115 -7.91 -7.19 21.50
C GLU A 115 -7.31 -6.22 22.53
N ALA A 116 -6.77 -5.08 22.10
CA ALA A 116 -6.16 -4.09 23.00
C ALA A 116 -7.16 -3.51 24.02
N VAL A 117 -8.42 -3.33 23.63
CA VAL A 117 -9.46 -2.83 24.52
C VAL A 117 -10.28 -3.94 25.22
N GLY A 118 -9.97 -5.21 24.97
CA GLY A 118 -10.64 -6.37 25.57
C GLY A 118 -12.08 -6.56 25.09
N VAL A 119 -12.41 -6.08 23.88
CA VAL A 119 -13.75 -6.23 23.29
C VAL A 119 -13.73 -7.38 22.29
N PRO A 120 -14.60 -8.39 22.42
CA PRO A 120 -14.67 -9.49 21.49
C PRO A 120 -15.18 -9.03 20.12
N GLU A 121 -14.76 -9.73 19.08
CA GLU A 121 -15.27 -9.51 17.73
C GLU A 121 -16.80 -9.72 17.69
N PRO A 122 -17.57 -8.77 17.15
CA PRO A 122 -19.00 -8.87 17.12
C PRO A 122 -19.45 -9.94 16.10
N THR A 123 -20.26 -10.91 16.56
CA THR A 123 -20.88 -11.92 15.69
C THR A 123 -22.20 -11.45 15.06
N THR A 124 -22.79 -10.39 15.61
CA THR A 124 -24.03 -9.79 15.16
C THR A 124 -24.00 -8.28 15.41
N VAL A 125 -24.39 -7.48 14.43
CA VAL A 125 -24.55 -6.03 14.53
C VAL A 125 -25.92 -5.66 13.98
N ASP A 126 -26.73 -4.94 14.77
CA ASP A 126 -28.10 -4.52 14.41
C ASP A 126 -28.97 -5.67 13.88
N GLY A 127 -28.84 -6.87 14.47
CA GLY A 127 -29.57 -8.07 14.09
C GLY A 127 -29.01 -8.81 12.86
N ALA A 128 -28.03 -8.26 12.18
CA ALA A 128 -27.36 -8.89 11.04
C ALA A 128 -26.13 -9.70 11.49
N LYS A 129 -26.08 -10.99 11.11
CA LYS A 129 -24.92 -11.86 11.36
C LYS A 129 -23.69 -11.32 10.63
N GLN A 130 -22.60 -11.17 11.34
CA GLN A 130 -21.33 -10.72 10.79
C GLN A 130 -20.51 -11.89 10.23
N ARG A 131 -19.76 -11.60 9.15
CA ARG A 131 -18.67 -12.45 8.71
C ARG A 131 -17.48 -12.24 9.66
N PRO A 132 -16.75 -13.29 10.08
CA PRO A 132 -15.53 -13.14 10.85
C PRO A 132 -14.50 -12.24 10.14
N MET A 133 -13.75 -11.47 10.92
CA MET A 133 -12.66 -10.65 10.40
C MET A 133 -11.54 -11.55 9.84
N ASP A 134 -11.05 -11.22 8.65
CA ASP A 134 -9.90 -11.92 8.06
C ASP A 134 -8.56 -11.42 8.66
N GLY A 135 -8.60 -10.36 9.47
CA GLY A 135 -7.45 -9.76 10.14
C GLY A 135 -6.93 -10.59 11.32
N VAL A 136 -5.65 -10.47 11.59
CA VAL A 136 -4.96 -11.10 12.72
C VAL A 136 -4.35 -10.03 13.62
N SER A 137 -4.68 -10.03 14.91
CA SER A 137 -4.14 -9.03 15.84
C SER A 137 -2.62 -9.01 15.86
N MET A 138 -2.05 -7.82 15.82
CA MET A 138 -0.60 -7.54 15.86
C MET A 138 -0.04 -7.45 17.30
N LEU A 139 -0.88 -7.49 18.34
CA LEU A 139 -0.44 -7.27 19.73
C LEU A 139 0.69 -8.23 20.15
N TYR A 140 0.71 -9.44 19.61
CA TYR A 140 1.73 -10.44 19.91
C TYR A 140 3.17 -9.97 19.59
N ALA A 141 3.33 -9.07 18.61
CA ALA A 141 4.62 -8.57 18.15
C ALA A 141 5.04 -7.26 18.82
N PHE A 142 4.15 -6.55 19.53
CA PHE A 142 4.45 -5.22 20.03
C PHE A 142 5.65 -5.17 20.98
N ASP A 143 5.76 -6.16 21.87
CA ASP A 143 6.87 -6.26 22.84
C ASP A 143 7.82 -7.45 22.57
N ASP A 144 7.67 -8.15 21.46
CA ASP A 144 8.48 -9.31 21.09
C ASP A 144 8.91 -9.21 19.60
N ALA A 145 10.17 -8.83 19.39
CA ALA A 145 10.75 -8.70 18.06
C ALA A 145 10.99 -10.06 17.37
N ASP A 146 11.11 -11.13 18.16
CA ASP A 146 11.39 -12.48 17.69
C ASP A 146 10.11 -13.35 17.58
N ALA A 147 8.94 -12.74 17.85
CA ALA A 147 7.67 -13.44 17.73
C ALA A 147 7.47 -13.94 16.29
N LYS A 148 7.02 -15.19 16.17
CA LYS A 148 6.71 -15.76 14.85
C LYS A 148 5.51 -15.07 14.23
N ASP A 149 5.55 -14.90 12.91
CA ASP A 149 4.44 -14.37 12.15
C ASP A 149 3.16 -15.18 12.40
N ARG A 150 2.08 -14.47 12.69
CA ARG A 150 0.74 -15.06 12.77
C ARG A 150 0.00 -14.97 11.44
N ARG A 151 0.33 -13.95 10.62
CA ARG A 151 -0.14 -13.85 9.24
C ARG A 151 0.95 -14.40 8.33
N THR A 152 0.70 -15.57 7.77
CA THR A 152 1.68 -16.28 6.94
C THR A 152 1.36 -16.20 5.46
N THR A 153 0.15 -15.78 5.08
CA THR A 153 -0.26 -15.71 3.68
C THR A 153 -1.14 -14.49 3.43
N GLN A 154 -0.85 -13.77 2.35
CA GLN A 154 -1.64 -12.64 1.89
C GLN A 154 -1.63 -12.56 0.36
N TYR A 155 -2.80 -12.49 -0.25
CA TYR A 155 -2.97 -12.23 -1.67
C TYR A 155 -3.19 -10.74 -1.93
N PHE A 156 -2.61 -10.24 -3.01
CA PHE A 156 -2.75 -8.88 -3.50
C PHE A 156 -3.18 -8.89 -4.97
N GLU A 157 -4.09 -7.99 -5.35
CA GLU A 157 -4.50 -7.84 -6.74
C GLU A 157 -5.05 -6.44 -6.98
N MET A 158 -4.64 -5.81 -8.08
CA MET A 158 -5.24 -4.62 -8.64
C MET A 158 -4.93 -4.52 -10.13
N PHE A 159 -5.95 -4.37 -10.96
CA PHE A 159 -5.82 -4.28 -12.44
C PHE A 159 -5.05 -5.46 -13.07
N GLY A 160 -5.21 -6.65 -12.52
CA GLY A 160 -4.50 -7.84 -12.95
C GLY A 160 -3.07 -7.98 -12.41
N ASN A 161 -2.51 -6.96 -11.77
CA ASN A 161 -1.22 -7.02 -11.08
C ASN A 161 -1.40 -7.83 -9.80
N ARG A 162 -0.80 -9.01 -9.72
CA ARG A 162 -1.09 -10.03 -8.69
C ARG A 162 0.15 -10.42 -7.94
N ALA A 163 0.01 -10.62 -6.65
CA ALA A 163 1.05 -11.25 -5.83
C ALA A 163 0.44 -12.11 -4.72
N ILE A 164 1.21 -13.06 -4.25
CA ILE A 164 0.95 -13.78 -3.02
C ILE A 164 2.21 -13.79 -2.16
N TYR A 165 2.07 -13.30 -0.94
CA TYR A 165 3.04 -13.50 0.12
C TYR A 165 2.76 -14.83 0.81
N HIS A 166 3.79 -15.63 1.07
CA HIS A 166 3.70 -16.83 1.88
C HIS A 166 5.02 -17.10 2.60
N ASP A 167 4.99 -17.05 3.94
CA ASP A 167 6.12 -17.38 4.83
C ASP A 167 7.48 -16.79 4.39
N GLY A 168 7.51 -15.46 4.11
CA GLY A 168 8.72 -14.75 3.71
C GLY A 168 9.00 -14.75 2.21
N TRP A 169 8.20 -15.47 1.42
CA TRP A 169 8.32 -15.48 -0.04
C TRP A 169 7.21 -14.66 -0.70
N VAL A 170 7.52 -14.01 -1.80
CA VAL A 170 6.53 -13.33 -2.65
C VAL A 170 6.63 -13.84 -4.06
N ALA A 171 5.54 -14.43 -4.56
CA ALA A 171 5.36 -14.66 -5.98
C ALA A 171 4.55 -13.50 -6.56
N ALA A 172 5.10 -12.79 -7.54
CA ALA A 172 4.55 -11.57 -8.10
C ALA A 172 4.46 -11.61 -9.62
N THR A 173 3.45 -10.99 -10.19
CA THR A 173 3.39 -10.77 -11.63
C THR A 173 2.71 -9.43 -11.94
N ARG A 174 3.38 -8.64 -12.76
CA ARG A 174 2.80 -7.42 -13.32
C ARG A 174 2.08 -7.74 -14.63
N HIS A 175 0.79 -7.45 -14.68
CA HIS A 175 -0.06 -7.62 -15.86
C HIS A 175 -0.20 -6.32 -16.66
N SER A 176 -0.37 -5.20 -15.97
CA SER A 176 -0.63 -3.90 -16.59
C SER A 176 0.21 -2.79 -15.96
N ILE A 177 0.31 -1.69 -16.67
CA ILE A 177 0.81 -0.41 -16.14
C ILE A 177 -0.37 0.56 -16.24
N PRO A 178 -1.15 0.77 -15.16
CA PRO A 178 -2.44 1.44 -15.23
C PRO A 178 -2.43 2.87 -15.79
N TRP A 179 -1.33 3.62 -15.58
CA TRP A 179 -1.17 4.97 -16.12
C TRP A 179 -0.68 5.03 -17.59
N LEU A 180 -0.34 3.88 -18.17
CA LEU A 180 -0.07 3.77 -19.60
C LEU A 180 -1.33 3.21 -20.27
N MET A 181 -2.10 4.06 -20.91
CA MET A 181 -3.27 3.62 -21.68
C MET A 181 -2.83 2.80 -22.88
N VAL A 182 -2.73 1.49 -22.71
CA VAL A 182 -2.42 0.57 -23.81
C VAL A 182 -3.72 0.09 -24.45
N PRO A 183 -3.79 0.05 -25.81
CA PRO A 183 -5.02 -0.34 -26.50
C PRO A 183 -5.49 -1.77 -26.25
N LYS A 184 -4.56 -2.64 -25.85
CA LYS A 184 -4.83 -4.07 -25.55
C LYS A 184 -3.86 -4.56 -24.49
N LEU A 185 -4.41 -5.15 -23.43
CA LEU A 185 -3.62 -5.86 -22.43
C LEU A 185 -3.20 -7.25 -22.97
N PRO A 186 -2.08 -7.82 -22.50
CA PRO A 186 -1.69 -9.20 -22.77
C PRO A 186 -2.74 -10.18 -22.23
N ALA A 187 -2.68 -11.43 -22.62
CA ALA A 187 -3.44 -12.48 -21.96
C ALA A 187 -2.78 -12.81 -20.60
N PHE A 188 -3.57 -13.25 -19.62
CA PHE A 188 -3.03 -13.58 -18.28
C PHE A 188 -2.04 -14.75 -18.32
N GLU A 189 -2.14 -15.61 -19.32
CA GLU A 189 -1.26 -16.75 -19.55
C GLU A 189 0.16 -16.31 -19.99
N ASP A 190 0.26 -15.09 -20.53
CA ASP A 190 1.53 -14.49 -20.97
C ASP A 190 2.25 -13.75 -19.85
N ASP A 191 1.65 -13.61 -18.68
CA ASP A 191 2.23 -12.91 -17.55
C ASP A 191 3.47 -13.64 -17.03
N ARG A 192 4.55 -12.88 -16.82
CA ARG A 192 5.80 -13.40 -16.25
C ARG A 192 5.76 -13.33 -14.74
N TRP A 193 5.92 -14.47 -14.10
CA TRP A 193 6.01 -14.58 -12.65
C TRP A 193 7.46 -14.41 -12.19
N GLU A 194 7.61 -13.70 -11.10
CA GLU A 194 8.85 -13.45 -10.36
C GLU A 194 8.68 -14.01 -8.96
N LEU A 195 9.77 -14.48 -8.36
CA LEU A 195 9.78 -15.05 -7.00
C LEU A 195 10.89 -14.40 -6.19
N TYR A 196 10.52 -13.84 -5.04
CA TYR A 196 11.41 -13.12 -4.16
C TYR A 196 11.44 -13.74 -2.76
N ASP A 197 12.63 -13.95 -2.20
CA ASP A 197 12.85 -14.19 -0.78
C ASP A 197 12.98 -12.82 -0.08
N VAL A 198 11.98 -12.42 0.68
CA VAL A 198 11.90 -11.07 1.28
C VAL A 198 12.97 -10.83 2.35
N ALA A 199 13.56 -11.90 2.90
CA ALA A 199 14.64 -11.80 3.87
C ALA A 199 15.98 -11.45 3.19
N GLU A 200 16.21 -11.97 1.97
CA GLU A 200 17.43 -11.72 1.19
C GLU A 200 17.26 -10.54 0.23
N ASP A 201 16.06 -10.38 -0.34
CA ASP A 201 15.70 -9.29 -1.24
C ASP A 201 14.54 -8.47 -0.66
N PHE A 202 14.88 -7.52 0.19
CA PHE A 202 13.92 -6.64 0.86
C PHE A 202 13.13 -5.74 -0.11
N SER A 203 13.70 -5.45 -1.26
CA SER A 203 13.15 -4.50 -2.25
C SER A 203 12.36 -5.13 -3.38
N GLN A 204 12.52 -6.43 -3.60
CA GLN A 204 12.06 -7.20 -4.78
C GLN A 204 12.85 -6.93 -6.05
#